data_790821108c353d213e05a2f4fc388ee5
#
_entry.id   790821108c353d213e05a2f4fc388ee5
#
_cell.length_a   1.000
_cell.length_b   1.000
_cell.length_c   1.000
_cell.angle_alpha   90.00
_cell.angle_beta   90.00
_cell.angle_gamma   90.00
#
_symmetry.space_group_name_H-M   'P 1'
#
loop_
_entity.id
_entity.type
_entity.pdbx_description
1 polymer ?
#
loop_
_entity_poly.entity_id
_entity_poly.type
_entity_poly.pdbx_seq_one_letter_code
_entity_poly.pdbx_strand_id
1 'polypeptide(L)'
;MDCRTSHATGVFIRLDHLAHNMRLLQELVGNRLLWPAIKANAYGHGAELVGRHLVRLGYTQLCVAHVAEAIDLIEAGVQARFLVLSATLPEDSEYIVAYGCESVVCTLEMVEALAGAAARAGKRVAVHLKVDTGMGRIGIRPDEVLAFLTRCRDFPGVVVRGLMSHFPLAPEADKSFAHQQIAIFQHVQEATRGYSITRYHLANSAAIFDLPEAHCDAAVQG
;
A
#
# COMPACT_ATOMS: atom_id res chain seq x y z
N MET A 1 14.55 17.27 28.09
CA MET A 1 15.12 16.88 26.76
C MET A 1 15.85 18.09 26.22
N ASP A 2 17.16 18.09 26.35
CA ASP A 2 18.01 19.22 25.93
C ASP A 2 18.33 19.02 24.44
N CYS A 3 17.47 19.55 23.56
CA CYS A 3 17.68 19.48 22.10
C CYS A 3 18.52 20.71 21.70
N ARG A 4 19.84 20.64 21.90
CA ARG A 4 20.77 21.64 21.36
C ARG A 4 20.95 21.41 19.89
N THR A 5 20.05 21.96 19.09
CA THR A 5 20.26 22.06 17.65
C THR A 5 21.14 23.27 17.35
N SER A 6 22.18 23.11 16.53
CA SER A 6 23.01 24.22 16.05
C SER A 6 22.27 25.15 15.07
N HIS A 7 20.99 24.90 14.82
CA HIS A 7 20.14 25.65 13.89
C HIS A 7 19.07 26.44 14.64
N ALA A 8 18.79 27.66 14.16
CA ALA A 8 17.75 28.53 14.71
C ALA A 8 16.32 28.03 14.47
N THR A 9 16.13 27.05 13.58
CA THR A 9 14.83 26.48 13.23
C THR A 9 14.86 24.96 13.38
N GLY A 10 13.75 24.38 13.82
CA GLY A 10 13.60 22.94 13.99
C GLY A 10 12.15 22.51 13.78
N VAL A 11 11.97 21.23 13.49
CA VAL A 11 10.66 20.58 13.40
C VAL A 11 10.53 19.59 14.56
N PHE A 12 9.45 19.72 15.33
CA PHE A 12 9.17 18.84 16.46
C PHE A 12 8.01 17.90 16.10
N ILE A 13 8.30 16.60 16.06
CA ILE A 13 7.30 15.58 15.77
C ILE A 13 6.69 15.05 17.08
N ARG A 14 5.39 15.22 17.24
CA ARG A 14 4.62 14.78 18.41
C ARG A 14 4.04 13.38 18.15
N LEU A 15 4.75 12.37 18.64
CA LEU A 15 4.32 10.97 18.48
C LEU A 15 3.02 10.64 19.21
N ASP A 16 2.73 11.34 20.30
CA ASP A 16 1.46 11.24 21.02
C ASP A 16 0.27 11.75 20.19
N HIS A 17 0.46 12.84 19.41
CA HIS A 17 -0.55 13.31 18.46
C HIS A 17 -0.73 12.32 17.30
N LEU A 18 0.37 11.73 16.80
CA LEU A 18 0.28 10.67 15.80
C LEU A 18 -0.55 9.49 16.32
N ALA A 19 -0.26 9.03 17.56
CA ALA A 19 -1.02 7.94 18.16
C ALA A 19 -2.51 8.29 18.35
N HIS A 20 -2.81 9.54 18.70
CA HIS A 20 -4.18 10.02 18.81
C HIS A 20 -4.89 9.99 17.44
N ASN A 21 -4.25 10.54 16.40
CA ASN A 21 -4.80 10.55 15.04
C ASN A 21 -5.03 9.13 14.51
N MET A 22 -4.09 8.22 14.74
CA MET A 22 -4.23 6.82 14.32
C MET A 22 -5.42 6.13 14.98
N ARG A 23 -5.71 6.42 16.25
CA ARG A 23 -6.90 5.89 16.94
C ARG A 23 -8.19 6.40 16.31
N LEU A 24 -8.27 7.71 16.04
CA LEU A 24 -9.45 8.29 15.38
C LEU A 24 -9.69 7.69 13.99
N LEU A 25 -8.62 7.51 13.21
CA LEU A 25 -8.73 6.87 11.90
C LEU A 25 -9.17 5.40 12.02
N GLN A 26 -8.66 4.67 13.02
CA GLN A 26 -9.09 3.29 13.26
C GLN A 26 -10.56 3.21 13.67
N GLU A 27 -11.06 4.16 14.45
CA GLU A 27 -12.48 4.27 14.79
C GLU A 27 -13.35 4.46 13.53
N LEU A 28 -12.91 5.31 12.58
CA LEU A 28 -13.62 5.54 11.31
C LEU A 28 -13.67 4.30 10.42
N VAL A 29 -12.58 3.56 10.32
CA VAL A 29 -12.53 2.34 9.48
C VAL A 29 -13.09 1.11 10.21
N GLY A 30 -13.32 1.19 11.52
CA GLY A 30 -13.85 0.11 12.34
C GLY A 30 -12.87 -1.07 12.42
N ASN A 31 -13.36 -2.28 12.16
CA ASN A 31 -12.55 -3.51 12.23
C ASN A 31 -11.70 -3.77 10.98
N ARG A 32 -11.70 -2.86 10.02
CA ARG A 32 -10.90 -2.98 8.79
C ARG A 32 -9.44 -2.68 9.08
N LEU A 33 -8.57 -3.16 8.22
CA LEU A 33 -7.14 -2.89 8.33
C LEU A 33 -6.84 -1.43 7.99
N LEU A 34 -6.03 -0.79 8.79
CA LEU A 34 -5.48 0.53 8.50
C LEU A 34 -3.98 0.37 8.25
N TRP A 35 -3.52 0.76 7.05
CA TRP A 35 -2.14 0.64 6.61
C TRP A 35 -1.49 2.01 6.48
N PRO A 36 -0.68 2.43 7.47
CA PRO A 36 0.02 3.72 7.41
C PRO A 36 1.02 3.77 6.27
N ALA A 37 0.96 4.83 5.47
CA ALA A 37 1.96 5.13 4.45
C ALA A 37 3.00 6.08 5.03
N ILE A 38 4.25 5.61 5.10
CA ILE A 38 5.39 6.34 5.65
C ILE A 38 6.47 6.63 4.59
N LYS A 39 6.05 6.67 3.34
CA LYS A 39 6.89 7.03 2.19
C LYS A 39 7.48 8.43 2.31
N ALA A 40 8.50 8.75 1.52
CA ALA A 40 9.19 10.04 1.51
C ALA A 40 9.60 10.48 2.94
N ASN A 41 10.28 9.55 3.65
CA ASN A 41 10.70 9.76 5.04
C ASN A 41 9.53 10.12 5.99
N ALA A 42 8.39 9.38 5.88
CA ALA A 42 7.11 9.68 6.54
C ALA A 42 6.67 11.13 6.26
N TYR A 43 6.68 11.52 5.00
CA TYR A 43 6.37 12.89 4.55
C TYR A 43 7.23 13.96 5.27
N GLY A 44 8.50 13.63 5.53
CA GLY A 44 9.44 14.49 6.22
C GLY A 44 9.43 14.38 7.76
N HIS A 45 8.60 13.49 8.33
CA HIS A 45 8.48 13.33 9.78
C HIS A 45 9.50 12.35 10.40
N GLY A 46 10.34 11.71 9.59
CA GLY A 46 11.32 10.71 10.07
C GLY A 46 10.74 9.30 10.08
N ALA A 47 10.87 8.59 8.95
CA ALA A 47 10.20 7.30 8.73
C ALA A 47 10.61 6.21 9.74
N GLU A 48 11.87 6.17 10.17
CA GLU A 48 12.33 5.21 11.17
C GLU A 48 11.62 5.41 12.51
N LEU A 49 11.63 6.65 13.03
CA LEU A 49 11.01 6.96 14.32
C LEU A 49 9.49 6.75 14.29
N VAL A 50 8.84 7.24 13.23
CA VAL A 50 7.40 7.07 13.00
C VAL A 50 7.06 5.60 12.83
N GLY A 51 7.79 4.84 12.01
CA GLY A 51 7.56 3.42 11.78
C GLY A 51 7.69 2.58 13.05
N ARG A 52 8.75 2.78 13.84
CA ARG A 52 8.91 2.14 15.16
C ARG A 52 7.74 2.45 16.11
N HIS A 53 7.25 3.70 16.07
CA HIS A 53 6.11 4.09 16.89
C HIS A 53 4.82 3.43 16.44
N LEU A 54 4.53 3.40 15.14
CA LEU A 54 3.37 2.72 14.57
C LEU A 54 3.37 1.22 14.88
N VAL A 55 4.52 0.55 14.78
CA VAL A 55 4.65 -0.87 15.15
C VAL A 55 4.30 -1.09 16.63
N ARG A 56 4.77 -0.22 17.54
CA ARG A 56 4.40 -0.30 18.97
C ARG A 56 2.91 -0.08 19.23
N LEU A 57 2.22 0.66 18.35
CA LEU A 57 0.76 0.83 18.39
C LEU A 57 0.00 -0.36 17.78
N GLY A 58 0.70 -1.37 17.23
CA GLY A 58 0.09 -2.57 16.66
C GLY A 58 -0.06 -2.55 15.13
N TYR A 59 0.37 -1.52 14.44
CA TYR A 59 0.34 -1.46 12.97
C TYR A 59 1.51 -2.25 12.38
N THR A 60 1.24 -3.47 11.91
CA THR A 60 2.27 -4.41 11.41
C THR A 60 2.42 -4.42 9.90
N GLN A 61 1.61 -3.66 9.18
CA GLN A 61 1.73 -3.44 7.74
C GLN A 61 1.91 -1.95 7.48
N LEU A 62 3.04 -1.58 6.91
CA LEU A 62 3.37 -0.20 6.55
C LEU A 62 3.51 -0.09 5.02
N CYS A 63 3.20 1.08 4.48
CA CYS A 63 3.29 1.32 3.04
C CYS A 63 4.40 2.34 2.74
N VAL A 64 5.19 2.05 1.72
CA VAL A 64 6.28 2.91 1.23
C VAL A 64 6.10 3.16 -0.27
N ALA A 65 6.84 4.11 -0.83
CA ALA A 65 6.80 4.34 -2.27
C ALA A 65 7.70 3.35 -3.01
N HIS A 66 8.94 3.17 -2.57
CA HIS A 66 9.97 2.39 -3.25
C HIS A 66 10.56 1.32 -2.33
N VAL A 67 11.08 0.24 -2.92
CA VAL A 67 11.70 -0.85 -2.16
C VAL A 67 12.90 -0.37 -1.33
N ALA A 68 13.66 0.62 -1.81
CA ALA A 68 14.77 1.19 -1.07
C ALA A 68 14.33 1.77 0.29
N GLU A 69 13.18 2.45 0.35
CA GLU A 69 12.64 2.96 1.63
C GLU A 69 12.30 1.81 2.60
N ALA A 70 11.79 0.69 2.08
CA ALA A 70 11.53 -0.50 2.90
C ALA A 70 12.82 -1.10 3.43
N ILE A 71 13.86 -1.21 2.60
CA ILE A 71 15.18 -1.74 2.97
C ILE A 71 15.77 -0.91 4.11
N ASP A 72 15.84 0.41 3.96
CA ASP A 72 16.36 1.33 4.97
C ASP A 72 15.64 1.13 6.33
N LEU A 73 14.32 0.97 6.30
CA LEU A 73 13.52 0.76 7.51
C LEU A 73 13.74 -0.62 8.14
N ILE A 74 13.84 -1.67 7.32
CA ILE A 74 14.12 -3.04 7.79
C ILE A 74 15.52 -3.11 8.42
N GLU A 75 16.53 -2.52 7.77
CA GLU A 75 17.91 -2.47 8.27
C GLU A 75 18.03 -1.61 9.54
N ALA A 76 17.23 -0.54 9.62
CA ALA A 76 17.06 0.21 10.86
C ALA A 76 16.31 -0.59 11.96
N GLY A 77 15.78 -1.78 11.67
CA GLY A 77 15.13 -2.66 12.65
C GLY A 77 13.65 -2.34 12.90
N VAL A 78 12.95 -1.72 11.96
CA VAL A 78 11.48 -1.57 12.02
C VAL A 78 10.82 -2.91 11.70
N GLN A 79 10.18 -3.53 12.68
CA GLN A 79 9.60 -4.88 12.60
C GLN A 79 8.18 -4.84 12.01
N ALA A 80 8.06 -4.56 10.71
CA ALA A 80 6.79 -4.52 9.97
C ALA A 80 6.91 -5.27 8.64
N ARG A 81 5.77 -5.58 8.05
CA ARG A 81 5.67 -5.94 6.63
C ARG A 81 5.55 -4.64 5.82
N PHE A 82 6.14 -4.63 4.65
CA PHE A 82 6.12 -3.45 3.79
C PHE A 82 5.41 -3.73 2.48
N LEU A 83 4.49 -2.84 2.10
CA LEU A 83 3.87 -2.80 0.79
C LEU A 83 4.45 -1.63 0.00
N VAL A 84 5.10 -1.94 -1.12
CA VAL A 84 5.63 -0.96 -2.07
C VAL A 84 4.49 -0.52 -2.99
N LEU A 85 4.12 0.76 -2.92
CA LEU A 85 2.92 1.32 -3.56
C LEU A 85 3.13 1.82 -5.00
N SER A 86 4.35 2.20 -5.35
CA SER A 86 4.68 2.67 -6.71
C SER A 86 4.82 1.48 -7.68
N ALA A 87 4.74 1.77 -8.98
CA ALA A 87 5.20 0.82 -9.98
C ALA A 87 6.69 0.58 -9.76
N THR A 88 7.04 -0.69 -9.60
CA THR A 88 8.42 -1.15 -9.45
C THR A 88 8.96 -1.61 -10.81
N LEU A 89 10.27 -1.56 -10.96
CA LEU A 89 10.96 -2.06 -12.15
C LEU A 89 11.38 -3.52 -11.96
N PRO A 90 11.55 -4.30 -13.04
CA PRO A 90 12.03 -5.67 -12.95
C PRO A 90 13.33 -5.85 -12.15
N GLU A 91 14.22 -4.86 -12.17
CA GLU A 91 15.47 -4.82 -11.40
C GLU A 91 15.26 -4.81 -9.89
N ASP A 92 14.13 -4.32 -9.43
CA ASP A 92 13.77 -4.29 -8.00
C ASP A 92 13.35 -5.66 -7.46
N SER A 93 13.06 -6.63 -8.34
CA SER A 93 12.45 -7.92 -7.98
C SER A 93 13.28 -8.72 -6.97
N GLU A 94 14.60 -8.73 -7.12
CA GLU A 94 15.51 -9.42 -6.19
C GLU A 94 15.43 -8.84 -4.78
N TYR A 95 15.39 -7.51 -4.66
CA TYR A 95 15.29 -6.82 -3.37
C TYR A 95 13.93 -7.05 -2.73
N ILE A 96 12.83 -6.94 -3.50
CA ILE A 96 11.48 -7.19 -3.01
C ILE A 96 11.38 -8.59 -2.39
N VAL A 97 11.91 -9.61 -3.09
CA VAL A 97 11.87 -11.00 -2.63
C VAL A 97 12.85 -11.23 -1.46
N ALA A 98 14.07 -10.70 -1.54
CA ALA A 98 15.07 -10.88 -0.50
C ALA A 98 14.60 -10.36 0.85
N TYR A 99 14.06 -9.14 0.87
CA TYR A 99 13.57 -8.46 2.07
C TYR A 99 12.12 -8.80 2.45
N GLY A 100 11.44 -9.65 1.67
CA GLY A 100 10.09 -10.12 1.97
C GLY A 100 9.02 -9.03 1.87
N CYS A 101 9.24 -8.02 1.01
CA CYS A 101 8.27 -6.98 0.75
C CYS A 101 7.11 -7.48 -0.12
N GLU A 102 5.95 -6.88 0.04
CA GLU A 102 4.84 -6.99 -0.90
C GLU A 102 4.95 -5.84 -1.93
N SER A 103 4.55 -6.08 -3.17
CA SER A 103 4.67 -5.07 -4.23
C SER A 103 3.38 -4.88 -5.00
N VAL A 104 3.13 -3.65 -5.40
CA VAL A 104 2.09 -3.35 -6.39
C VAL A 104 2.60 -3.72 -7.79
N VAL A 105 1.76 -4.42 -8.55
CA VAL A 105 2.05 -4.82 -9.93
C VAL A 105 0.93 -4.37 -10.87
N CYS A 106 1.28 -4.06 -12.12
CA CYS A 106 0.34 -3.76 -13.19
C CYS A 106 0.82 -4.24 -14.57
N THR A 107 1.94 -4.97 -14.63
CA THR A 107 2.46 -5.57 -15.86
C THR A 107 2.84 -7.03 -15.63
N LEU A 108 2.68 -7.88 -16.65
CA LEU A 108 3.13 -9.27 -16.57
C LEU A 108 4.65 -9.39 -16.53
N GLU A 109 5.36 -8.46 -17.14
CA GLU A 109 6.83 -8.38 -17.07
C GLU A 109 7.32 -8.30 -15.62
N MET A 110 6.69 -7.46 -14.79
CA MET A 110 7.03 -7.37 -13.37
C MET A 110 6.65 -8.64 -12.61
N VAL A 111 5.51 -9.27 -12.93
CA VAL A 111 5.11 -10.55 -12.34
C VAL A 111 6.12 -11.64 -12.68
N GLU A 112 6.60 -11.71 -13.92
CA GLU A 112 7.61 -12.67 -14.37
C GLU A 112 8.95 -12.44 -13.66
N ALA A 113 9.41 -11.20 -13.56
CA ALA A 113 10.63 -10.85 -12.84
C ALA A 113 10.57 -11.27 -11.37
N LEU A 114 9.45 -10.98 -10.69
CA LEU A 114 9.21 -11.41 -9.30
C LEU A 114 9.16 -12.94 -9.17
N ALA A 115 8.55 -13.64 -10.12
CA ALA A 115 8.51 -15.11 -10.12
C ALA A 115 9.91 -15.71 -10.27
N GLY A 116 10.72 -15.15 -11.17
CA GLY A 116 12.12 -15.56 -11.35
C GLY A 116 12.96 -15.35 -10.07
N ALA A 117 12.85 -14.17 -9.46
CA ALA A 117 13.52 -13.87 -8.20
C ALA A 117 13.05 -14.79 -7.06
N ALA A 118 11.74 -15.02 -6.96
CA ALA A 118 11.16 -15.93 -5.97
C ALA A 118 11.66 -17.36 -6.13
N ALA A 119 11.72 -17.86 -7.37
CA ALA A 119 12.24 -19.19 -7.67
C ALA A 119 13.71 -19.34 -7.28
N ARG A 120 14.56 -18.35 -7.63
CA ARG A 120 15.98 -18.35 -7.23
C ARG A 120 16.17 -18.33 -5.71
N ALA A 121 15.32 -17.61 -4.99
CA ALA A 121 15.37 -17.49 -3.54
C ALA A 121 14.68 -18.66 -2.80
N GLY A 122 13.98 -19.56 -3.49
CA GLY A 122 13.16 -20.61 -2.88
C GLY A 122 11.99 -20.05 -2.03
N LYS A 123 11.47 -18.86 -2.40
CA LYS A 123 10.43 -18.14 -1.67
C LYS A 123 9.17 -17.97 -2.52
N ARG A 124 8.13 -17.41 -1.90
CA ARG A 124 6.96 -16.87 -2.59
C ARG A 124 6.86 -15.39 -2.31
N VAL A 125 6.36 -14.62 -3.27
CA VAL A 125 6.17 -13.17 -3.14
C VAL A 125 4.69 -12.83 -3.27
N ALA A 126 4.19 -12.00 -2.36
CA ALA A 126 2.83 -11.49 -2.43
C ALA A 126 2.80 -10.17 -3.21
N VAL A 127 1.80 -10.05 -4.09
CA VAL A 127 1.60 -8.85 -4.89
C VAL A 127 0.18 -8.32 -4.78
N HIS A 128 0.03 -7.02 -5.02
CA HIS A 128 -1.26 -6.34 -5.11
C HIS A 128 -1.44 -5.81 -6.54
N LEU A 129 -2.44 -6.32 -7.24
CA LEU A 129 -2.74 -5.88 -8.59
C LEU A 129 -3.35 -4.47 -8.55
N LYS A 130 -2.73 -3.55 -9.25
CA LYS A 130 -3.24 -2.19 -9.40
C LYS A 130 -4.24 -2.12 -10.53
N VAL A 131 -5.44 -1.66 -10.21
CA VAL A 131 -6.52 -1.42 -11.17
C VAL A 131 -6.69 0.09 -11.32
N ASP A 132 -6.68 0.60 -12.54
CA ASP A 132 -6.97 2.00 -12.80
C ASP A 132 -8.47 2.19 -12.97
N THR A 133 -9.12 2.75 -11.97
CA THR A 133 -10.55 3.07 -11.98
C THR A 133 -10.84 4.51 -12.42
N GLY A 134 -9.81 5.22 -12.91
CA GLY A 134 -9.96 6.59 -13.41
C GLY A 134 -8.88 7.57 -12.96
N MET A 135 -7.86 7.14 -12.23
CA MET A 135 -6.75 8.02 -11.86
C MET A 135 -5.82 8.33 -13.04
N GLY A 136 -5.69 7.41 -14.01
CA GLY A 136 -4.90 7.63 -15.23
C GLY A 136 -3.39 7.72 -15.01
N ARG A 137 -2.85 7.05 -13.97
CA ARG A 137 -1.42 7.11 -13.65
C ARG A 137 -0.71 5.76 -13.81
N ILE A 138 -1.13 4.76 -13.08
CA ILE A 138 -0.64 3.37 -13.13
C ILE A 138 -1.81 2.43 -12.84
N GLY A 139 -1.77 1.24 -13.42
CA GLY A 139 -2.77 0.20 -13.22
C GLY A 139 -3.22 -0.40 -14.55
N ILE A 140 -3.81 -1.58 -14.48
CA ILE A 140 -4.48 -2.19 -15.61
C ILE A 140 -5.93 -1.69 -15.68
N ARG A 141 -6.53 -1.82 -16.83
CA ARG A 141 -7.95 -1.47 -17.02
C ARG A 141 -8.83 -2.49 -16.27
N PRO A 142 -10.01 -2.05 -15.77
CA PRO A 142 -10.93 -2.95 -15.05
C PRO A 142 -11.36 -4.19 -15.86
N ASP A 143 -11.53 -4.05 -17.18
CA ASP A 143 -11.91 -5.12 -18.09
C ASP A 143 -10.78 -6.14 -18.36
N GLU A 144 -9.54 -5.80 -18.06
CA GLU A 144 -8.36 -6.66 -18.23
C GLU A 144 -8.04 -7.51 -16.99
N VAL A 145 -8.66 -7.24 -15.84
CA VAL A 145 -8.32 -7.86 -14.54
C VAL A 145 -8.38 -9.38 -14.58
N LEU A 146 -9.46 -9.95 -15.11
CA LEU A 146 -9.63 -11.42 -15.14
C LEU A 146 -8.60 -12.11 -16.03
N ALA A 147 -8.31 -11.51 -17.19
CA ALA A 147 -7.28 -12.01 -18.11
C ALA A 147 -5.90 -11.95 -17.44
N PHE A 148 -5.58 -10.84 -16.78
CA PHE A 148 -4.32 -10.68 -16.03
C PHE A 148 -4.18 -11.70 -14.90
N LEU A 149 -5.21 -11.89 -14.09
CA LEU A 149 -5.21 -12.87 -13.00
C LEU A 149 -5.07 -14.31 -13.52
N THR A 150 -5.66 -14.61 -14.67
CA THR A 150 -5.51 -15.91 -15.33
C THR A 150 -4.05 -16.15 -15.71
N ARG A 151 -3.39 -15.16 -16.31
CA ARG A 151 -1.96 -15.24 -16.65
C ARG A 151 -1.04 -15.32 -15.41
N CYS A 152 -1.42 -14.72 -14.29
CA CYS A 152 -0.65 -14.85 -13.05
C CYS A 152 -0.56 -16.29 -12.54
N ARG A 153 -1.47 -17.18 -12.93
CA ARG A 153 -1.41 -18.62 -12.58
C ARG A 153 -0.22 -19.35 -13.20
N ASP A 154 0.34 -18.82 -14.26
CA ASP A 154 1.53 -19.36 -14.92
C ASP A 154 2.81 -19.13 -14.06
N PHE A 155 2.69 -18.32 -12.98
CA PHE A 155 3.78 -17.92 -12.11
C PHE A 155 3.57 -18.37 -10.65
N PRO A 156 3.76 -19.64 -10.30
CA PRO A 156 3.37 -20.21 -8.99
C PRO A 156 4.12 -19.61 -7.81
N GLY A 157 5.26 -18.96 -8.03
CA GLY A 157 6.01 -18.21 -7.02
C GLY A 157 5.37 -16.89 -6.61
N VAL A 158 4.42 -16.38 -7.41
CA VAL A 158 3.73 -15.11 -7.16
C VAL A 158 2.33 -15.39 -6.62
N VAL A 159 1.95 -14.68 -5.56
CA VAL A 159 0.62 -14.77 -4.94
C VAL A 159 -0.06 -13.43 -5.09
N VAL A 160 -1.06 -13.32 -5.93
CA VAL A 160 -1.90 -12.12 -6.00
C VAL A 160 -2.77 -12.08 -4.74
N ARG A 161 -2.29 -11.38 -3.71
CA ARG A 161 -2.97 -11.25 -2.41
C ARG A 161 -4.05 -10.21 -2.42
N GLY A 162 -3.83 -9.12 -3.16
CA GLY A 162 -4.74 -7.98 -3.13
C GLY A 162 -5.02 -7.38 -4.49
N LEU A 163 -6.13 -6.65 -4.54
CA LEU A 163 -6.42 -5.68 -5.59
C LEU A 163 -6.53 -4.29 -4.98
N MET A 164 -6.01 -3.30 -5.69
CA MET A 164 -6.07 -1.92 -5.24
C MET A 164 -6.37 -0.93 -6.36
N SER A 165 -6.98 0.19 -5.98
CA SER A 165 -7.04 1.37 -6.81
C SER A 165 -6.63 2.62 -6.03
N HIS A 166 -6.96 3.81 -6.52
CA HIS A 166 -6.63 5.06 -5.84
C HIS A 166 -7.51 6.21 -6.34
N PHE A 167 -7.87 7.13 -5.45
CA PHE A 167 -8.64 8.32 -5.78
C PHE A 167 -7.74 9.52 -6.07
N PRO A 168 -7.90 10.19 -7.22
CA PRO A 168 -7.25 11.48 -7.46
C PRO A 168 -7.96 12.64 -6.78
N LEU A 169 -9.30 12.58 -6.63
CA LEU A 169 -10.17 13.69 -6.24
C LEU A 169 -11.01 13.41 -4.98
N ALA A 170 -10.57 12.49 -4.11
CA ALA A 170 -11.30 12.20 -2.87
C ALA A 170 -11.54 13.42 -1.96
N PRO A 171 -10.63 14.43 -1.87
CA PRO A 171 -10.86 15.63 -1.06
C PRO A 171 -11.92 16.59 -1.62
N GLU A 172 -12.27 16.51 -2.91
CA GLU A 172 -13.19 17.44 -3.56
C GLU A 172 -14.59 17.36 -2.94
N ALA A 173 -15.32 18.50 -2.94
CA ALA A 173 -16.70 18.55 -2.45
C ALA A 173 -17.65 17.71 -3.32
N ASP A 174 -17.47 17.76 -4.64
CA ASP A 174 -18.20 16.89 -5.56
C ASP A 174 -17.58 15.48 -5.56
N LYS A 175 -18.32 14.54 -4.98
CA LYS A 175 -17.94 13.13 -4.88
C LYS A 175 -18.35 12.27 -6.08
N SER A 176 -18.98 12.86 -7.11
CA SER A 176 -19.55 12.10 -8.24
C SER A 176 -18.52 11.21 -8.93
N PHE A 177 -17.30 11.72 -9.17
CA PHE A 177 -16.23 10.95 -9.76
C PHE A 177 -15.70 9.85 -8.82
N ALA A 178 -15.58 10.13 -7.52
CA ALA A 178 -15.18 9.14 -6.54
C ALA A 178 -16.20 7.99 -6.46
N HIS A 179 -17.50 8.28 -6.48
CA HIS A 179 -18.54 7.25 -6.52
C HIS A 179 -18.50 6.41 -7.80
N GLN A 180 -18.19 6.99 -8.95
CA GLN A 180 -17.97 6.23 -10.19
C GLN A 180 -16.79 5.26 -10.02
N GLN A 181 -15.66 5.71 -9.45
CA GLN A 181 -14.51 4.84 -9.19
C GLN A 181 -14.85 3.71 -8.21
N ILE A 182 -15.62 4.00 -7.17
CA ILE A 182 -16.11 2.99 -6.22
C ILE A 182 -16.95 1.94 -6.95
N ALA A 183 -17.92 2.35 -7.76
CA ALA A 183 -18.77 1.43 -8.51
C ALA A 183 -17.97 0.53 -9.44
N ILE A 184 -16.98 1.08 -10.16
CA ILE A 184 -16.07 0.31 -11.01
C ILE A 184 -15.28 -0.70 -10.17
N PHE A 185 -14.73 -0.27 -9.02
CA PHE A 185 -13.93 -1.16 -8.17
C PHE A 185 -14.77 -2.26 -7.54
N GLN A 186 -15.99 -1.96 -7.11
CA GLN A 186 -16.95 -2.96 -6.60
C GLN A 186 -17.30 -4.01 -7.66
N HIS A 187 -17.47 -3.60 -8.93
CA HIS A 187 -17.66 -4.54 -10.04
C HIS A 187 -16.44 -5.46 -10.20
N VAL A 188 -15.23 -4.94 -10.09
CA VAL A 188 -13.99 -5.75 -10.10
C VAL A 188 -13.94 -6.71 -8.92
N GLN A 189 -14.32 -6.28 -7.71
CA GLN A 189 -14.39 -7.14 -6.53
C GLN A 189 -15.35 -8.31 -6.75
N GLU A 190 -16.54 -8.03 -7.29
CA GLU A 190 -17.54 -9.04 -7.60
C GLU A 190 -17.01 -10.06 -8.61
N ALA A 191 -16.44 -9.58 -9.73
CA ALA A 191 -15.90 -10.43 -10.79
C ALA A 191 -14.73 -11.33 -10.31
N THR A 192 -14.01 -10.90 -9.25
CA THR A 192 -12.84 -11.63 -8.74
C THR A 192 -13.13 -12.50 -7.51
N ARG A 193 -14.39 -12.66 -7.07
CA ARG A 193 -14.77 -13.51 -5.91
C ARG A 193 -14.29 -14.96 -6.00
N GLY A 194 -14.15 -15.49 -7.21
CA GLY A 194 -13.64 -16.85 -7.45
C GLY A 194 -12.10 -16.99 -7.37
N TYR A 195 -11.37 -15.89 -7.14
CA TYR A 195 -9.94 -15.88 -7.00
C TYR A 195 -9.53 -15.80 -5.52
N SER A 196 -8.31 -16.24 -5.19
CA SER A 196 -7.79 -16.21 -3.82
C SER A 196 -7.35 -14.80 -3.38
N ILE A 197 -8.12 -13.77 -3.74
CA ILE A 197 -7.86 -12.40 -3.32
C ILE A 197 -8.37 -12.23 -1.88
N THR A 198 -7.50 -11.76 -0.99
CA THR A 198 -7.81 -11.63 0.43
C THR A 198 -7.81 -10.17 0.91
N ARG A 199 -7.46 -9.23 0.04
CA ARG A 199 -7.37 -7.81 0.37
C ARG A 199 -7.81 -6.95 -0.81
N TYR A 200 -8.84 -6.17 -0.57
CA TYR A 200 -9.25 -5.09 -1.47
C TYR A 200 -9.03 -3.77 -0.75
N HIS A 201 -8.35 -2.82 -1.40
CA HIS A 201 -8.09 -1.51 -0.81
C HIS A 201 -8.16 -0.39 -1.85
N LEU A 202 -8.92 0.64 -1.53
CA LEU A 202 -9.20 1.77 -2.40
C LEU A 202 -9.03 3.11 -1.67
N ALA A 203 -9.50 3.19 -0.41
CA ALA A 203 -9.50 4.43 0.36
C ALA A 203 -8.08 4.95 0.60
N ASN A 204 -7.88 6.24 0.30
CA ASN A 204 -6.78 7.06 0.78
C ASN A 204 -7.24 7.87 2.02
N SER A 205 -6.36 8.72 2.58
CA SER A 205 -6.66 9.50 3.78
C SER A 205 -7.97 10.28 3.69
N ALA A 206 -8.22 10.99 2.59
CA ALA A 206 -9.47 11.76 2.43
C ALA A 206 -10.70 10.84 2.35
N ALA A 207 -10.60 9.73 1.64
CA ALA A 207 -11.70 8.78 1.52
C ALA A 207 -12.03 8.08 2.85
N ILE A 208 -11.08 7.96 3.78
CA ILE A 208 -11.37 7.44 5.13
C ILE A 208 -12.41 8.30 5.84
N PHE A 209 -12.37 9.62 5.67
CA PHE A 209 -13.32 10.54 6.32
C PHE A 209 -14.67 10.60 5.60
N ASP A 210 -14.65 10.65 4.27
CA ASP A 210 -15.81 11.10 3.49
C ASP A 210 -16.49 9.99 2.68
N LEU A 211 -15.86 8.82 2.53
CA LEU A 211 -16.30 7.74 1.63
C LEU A 211 -16.23 6.37 2.32
N PRO A 212 -17.05 6.11 3.33
CA PRO A 212 -16.99 4.86 4.11
C PRO A 212 -17.21 3.60 3.26
N GLU A 213 -17.92 3.70 2.12
CA GLU A 213 -18.11 2.61 1.16
C GLU A 213 -16.82 2.23 0.40
N ALA A 214 -15.78 3.08 0.46
CA ALA A 214 -14.47 2.82 -0.14
C ALA A 214 -13.49 2.12 0.82
N HIS A 215 -13.84 1.91 2.09
CA HIS A 215 -12.90 1.35 3.07
C HIS A 215 -12.47 -0.09 2.74
N CYS A 216 -13.31 -0.89 2.07
CA CYS A 216 -13.03 -2.27 1.67
C CYS A 216 -12.48 -3.12 2.83
N ASP A 217 -11.43 -3.94 2.59
CA ASP A 217 -10.76 -4.72 3.63
C ASP A 217 -9.65 -3.94 4.32
N ALA A 218 -9.07 -2.96 3.62
CA ALA A 218 -8.01 -2.11 4.13
C ALA A 218 -8.09 -0.69 3.57
N ALA A 219 -7.69 0.28 4.37
CA ALA A 219 -7.49 1.67 3.97
C ALA A 219 -6.02 2.06 4.11
N VAL A 220 -5.50 2.83 3.15
CA VAL A 220 -4.11 3.31 3.13
C VAL A 220 -4.10 4.78 3.53
N GLN A 221 -3.48 5.08 4.68
CA GLN A 221 -3.40 6.42 5.25
C GLN A 221 -1.98 6.96 5.11
N GLY A 222 -1.82 8.15 4.56
CA GLY A 222 -0.55 8.89 4.47
C GLY A 222 -0.62 10.23 5.19
#